data_85cd04652e46b64464a904e5ba706aa4
#
_entry.id   85cd04652e46b64464a904e5ba706aa4
#
_cell.length_a   1.000
_cell.length_b   1.000
_cell.length_c   1.000
_cell.angle_alpha   90.00
_cell.angle_beta   90.00
_cell.angle_gamma   90.00
#
_symmetry.space_group_name_H-M   'P 1'
#
loop_
_entity.id
_entity.type
_entity.pdbx_description
1 polymer ?
#
loop_
_entity_poly.entity_id
_entity_poly.type
_entity_poly.pdbx_seq_one_letter_code
_entity_poly.pdbx_strand_id
1 'polypeptide(L)'
;MQRRLTKKAREYLNKSDEERIRCCKEDVWIGYSAAVTLLDILEDKFNDPKQLRHEGLLIYGDPHNGKTAILRKFYDRHKATLDKVDENGDTVYEIPILYLEAPNSPNESKLYSYILDQLCVPHKGTEKVLEKARLAEHYLSKLNTKMILIDEIHSALTGNLTKQRAFVNDLKLLSNKLSLTIILAGTREAHSALNISGETSSRFPSIELPRWNNDKKFRSFVATYETCLPLKEASNLVTNTEIMSALYYASEGLIGRTVNLLKKAAVKAIRSGREKIILEDIEYMPTLS
;
A
#
# COMPACT_ATOMS: atom_id res chain seq x y z
N MET A 1 11.51 20.82 -27.22
CA MET A 1 10.27 20.47 -26.49
C MET A 1 10.42 20.93 -25.05
N GLN A 2 9.52 21.78 -24.55
CA GLN A 2 9.64 22.29 -23.19
C GLN A 2 9.41 21.13 -22.20
N ARG A 3 10.37 20.89 -21.29
CA ARG A 3 10.32 19.82 -20.29
C ARG A 3 9.08 20.00 -19.39
N ARG A 4 8.18 19.01 -19.35
CA ARG A 4 7.03 19.02 -18.43
C ARG A 4 7.47 18.49 -17.08
N LEU A 5 7.59 19.38 -16.09
CA LEU A 5 7.77 18.99 -14.68
C LEU A 5 6.43 19.15 -13.95
N THR A 6 6.21 18.33 -12.91
CA THR A 6 5.12 18.54 -11.96
C THR A 6 5.29 19.91 -11.27
N LYS A 7 4.18 20.46 -10.76
CA LYS A 7 4.22 21.75 -10.02
C LYS A 7 5.25 21.70 -8.91
N LYS A 8 5.23 20.65 -8.10
CA LYS A 8 6.18 20.45 -6.99
C LYS A 8 7.63 20.39 -7.47
N ALA A 9 7.95 19.55 -8.46
CA ALA A 9 9.33 19.46 -8.97
C ALA A 9 9.84 20.78 -9.51
N ARG A 10 8.97 21.58 -10.16
CA ARG A 10 9.31 22.91 -10.69
C ARG A 10 9.62 23.91 -9.58
N GLU A 11 8.86 23.91 -8.49
CA GLU A 11 9.10 24.76 -7.33
C GLU A 11 10.46 24.47 -6.67
N TYR A 12 10.88 23.20 -6.71
CA TYR A 12 12.15 22.78 -6.12
C TYR A 12 13.38 23.05 -7.00
N LEU A 13 13.23 23.34 -8.31
CA LEU A 13 14.39 23.59 -9.19
C LEU A 13 15.32 24.70 -8.72
N ASN A 14 14.76 25.74 -8.09
CA ASN A 14 15.50 26.90 -7.59
C ASN A 14 15.89 26.79 -6.11
N LYS A 15 15.66 25.63 -5.49
CA LYS A 15 16.02 25.35 -4.11
C LYS A 15 17.44 24.80 -4.01
N SER A 16 17.97 24.74 -2.78
CA SER A 16 19.28 24.13 -2.52
C SER A 16 19.31 22.66 -2.95
N ASP A 17 20.50 22.12 -3.20
CA ASP A 17 20.69 20.72 -3.57
C ASP A 17 20.16 19.78 -2.47
N GLU A 18 20.27 20.14 -1.20
CA GLU A 18 19.76 19.38 -0.07
C GLU A 18 18.25 19.30 -0.08
N GLU A 19 17.55 20.40 -0.34
CA GLU A 19 16.09 20.43 -0.46
C GLU A 19 15.62 19.62 -1.67
N ARG A 20 16.30 19.73 -2.79
CA ARG A 20 16.02 18.97 -4.01
C ARG A 20 16.22 17.48 -3.80
N ILE A 21 17.30 17.08 -3.13
CA ILE A 21 17.57 15.70 -2.73
C ILE A 21 16.48 15.18 -1.79
N ARG A 22 16.02 15.99 -0.84
CA ARG A 22 14.90 15.64 0.03
C ARG A 22 13.63 15.38 -0.78
N CYS A 23 13.32 16.27 -1.73
CA CYS A 23 12.19 16.12 -2.64
C CYS A 23 12.28 14.81 -3.48
N CYS A 24 13.47 14.45 -3.98
CA CYS A 24 13.67 13.18 -4.70
C CYS A 24 13.37 11.93 -3.83
N LYS A 25 13.60 12.02 -2.53
CA LYS A 25 13.40 10.89 -1.60
C LYS A 25 11.96 10.72 -1.15
N GLU A 26 11.13 11.74 -1.28
CA GLU A 26 9.72 11.67 -0.89
C GLU A 26 8.95 10.68 -1.76
N ASP A 27 7.89 10.11 -1.18
CA ASP A 27 7.03 9.20 -1.90
C ASP A 27 6.05 9.99 -2.78
N VAL A 28 6.00 9.59 -4.04
CA VAL A 28 5.14 10.20 -5.05
C VAL A 28 4.16 9.15 -5.55
N TRP A 29 2.87 9.46 -5.49
CA TRP A 29 1.85 8.63 -6.10
C TRP A 29 1.73 8.92 -7.59
N ILE A 30 1.88 7.87 -8.40
CA ILE A 30 1.58 7.90 -9.83
C ILE A 30 0.50 6.85 -10.12
N GLY A 31 -0.66 7.33 -10.56
CA GLY A 31 -1.75 6.45 -10.99
C GLY A 31 -1.40 5.76 -12.31
N TYR A 32 -1.32 4.44 -12.29
CA TYR A 32 -1.22 3.59 -13.47
C TYR A 32 -2.45 2.68 -13.55
N SER A 33 -2.74 2.14 -14.74
CA SER A 33 -4.02 1.47 -15.00
C SER A 33 -4.41 0.42 -13.93
N ALA A 34 -3.50 -0.50 -13.59
CA ALA A 34 -3.81 -1.53 -12.59
C ALA A 34 -4.05 -0.94 -11.19
N ALA A 35 -3.31 0.10 -10.78
CA ALA A 35 -3.52 0.75 -9.51
C ALA A 35 -4.86 1.51 -9.46
N VAL A 36 -5.22 2.18 -10.55
CA VAL A 36 -6.51 2.88 -10.67
C VAL A 36 -7.65 1.87 -10.60
N THR A 37 -7.59 0.79 -11.38
CA THR A 37 -8.61 -0.28 -11.33
C THR A 37 -8.75 -0.88 -9.94
N LEU A 38 -7.63 -1.12 -9.21
CA LEU A 38 -7.69 -1.61 -7.84
C LEU A 38 -8.32 -0.59 -6.89
N LEU A 39 -8.02 0.69 -7.06
CA LEU A 39 -8.65 1.74 -6.25
C LEU A 39 -10.16 1.82 -6.51
N ASP A 40 -10.60 1.65 -7.76
CA ASP A 40 -12.02 1.62 -8.11
C ASP A 40 -12.72 0.41 -7.48
N ILE A 41 -12.12 -0.78 -7.53
CA ILE A 41 -12.64 -1.99 -6.85
C ILE A 41 -12.72 -1.80 -5.33
N LEU A 42 -11.72 -1.16 -4.73
CA LEU A 42 -11.74 -0.86 -3.29
C LEU A 42 -12.84 0.14 -2.95
N GLU A 43 -13.08 1.14 -3.82
CA GLU A 43 -14.14 2.13 -3.67
C GLU A 43 -15.53 1.49 -3.76
N ASP A 44 -15.73 0.59 -4.73
CA ASP A 44 -16.96 -0.17 -4.88
C ASP A 44 -17.24 -1.00 -3.60
N LYS A 45 -16.23 -1.75 -3.12
CA LYS A 45 -16.37 -2.54 -1.88
C LYS A 45 -16.57 -1.69 -0.62
N PHE A 46 -16.05 -0.47 -0.58
CA PHE A 46 -16.25 0.46 0.53
C PHE A 46 -17.68 1.02 0.56
N ASN A 47 -18.28 1.18 -0.61
CA ASN A 47 -19.63 1.70 -0.78
C ASN A 47 -20.71 0.59 -0.84
N ASP A 48 -20.30 -0.68 -0.76
CA ASP A 48 -21.25 -1.80 -0.72
C ASP A 48 -22.25 -1.63 0.43
N PRO A 49 -23.53 -1.90 0.19
CA PRO A 49 -24.52 -1.88 1.26
C PRO A 49 -24.21 -2.96 2.31
N LYS A 50 -24.66 -2.73 3.55
CA LYS A 50 -24.51 -3.74 4.60
C LYS A 50 -25.14 -5.06 4.18
N GLN A 51 -24.35 -6.10 4.14
CA GLN A 51 -24.75 -7.46 3.76
C GLN A 51 -24.62 -8.40 4.95
N LEU A 52 -25.40 -9.48 4.97
CA LEU A 52 -25.25 -10.55 5.97
C LEU A 52 -23.87 -11.22 5.90
N ARG A 53 -23.24 -11.15 4.74
CA ARG A 53 -21.95 -11.79 4.46
C ARG A 53 -21.11 -10.90 3.55
N HIS A 54 -20.24 -10.10 4.15
CA HIS A 54 -19.31 -9.28 3.39
C HIS A 54 -18.21 -10.13 2.75
N GLU A 55 -18.00 -9.93 1.47
CA GLU A 55 -16.89 -10.49 0.74
C GLU A 55 -15.68 -9.58 0.88
N GLY A 56 -14.59 -10.10 1.44
CA GLY A 56 -13.31 -9.40 1.50
C GLY A 56 -12.60 -9.37 0.15
N LEU A 57 -11.31 -9.06 0.16
CA LEU A 57 -10.44 -9.11 -1.01
C LEU A 57 -9.01 -9.41 -0.57
N LEU A 58 -8.31 -10.25 -1.32
CA LEU A 58 -6.87 -10.41 -1.22
C LEU A 58 -6.18 -9.77 -2.42
N ILE A 59 -5.34 -8.77 -2.18
CA ILE A 59 -4.41 -8.20 -3.18
C ILE A 59 -3.06 -8.87 -2.97
N TYR A 60 -2.58 -9.62 -3.95
CA TYR A 60 -1.30 -10.31 -3.80
C TYR A 60 -0.34 -10.03 -4.96
N GLY A 61 0.92 -10.26 -4.72
CA GLY A 61 2.00 -10.09 -5.70
C GLY A 61 3.36 -10.03 -5.03
N ASP A 62 4.39 -9.91 -5.82
CA ASP A 62 5.78 -9.89 -5.33
C ASP A 62 6.04 -8.72 -4.36
N PRO A 63 7.02 -8.84 -3.45
CA PRO A 63 7.51 -7.71 -2.65
C PRO A 63 7.88 -6.52 -3.55
N HIS A 64 7.75 -5.31 -3.03
CA HIS A 64 8.04 -4.07 -3.77
C HIS A 64 7.19 -3.83 -5.03
N ASN A 65 6.06 -4.50 -5.20
CA ASN A 65 5.19 -4.32 -6.36
C ASN A 65 4.07 -3.27 -6.17
N GLY A 66 4.14 -2.47 -5.08
CA GLY A 66 3.28 -1.31 -4.90
C GLY A 66 1.95 -1.57 -4.15
N LYS A 67 1.72 -2.77 -3.60
CA LYS A 67 0.51 -3.11 -2.81
C LYS A 67 0.25 -2.12 -1.69
N THR A 68 1.23 -1.92 -0.82
CA THR A 68 1.19 -0.95 0.28
C THR A 68 0.88 0.47 -0.19
N ALA A 69 1.46 0.90 -1.31
CA ALA A 69 1.22 2.23 -1.86
C ALA A 69 -0.25 2.41 -2.31
N ILE A 70 -0.85 1.37 -2.90
CA ILE A 70 -2.27 1.37 -3.29
C ILE A 70 -3.17 1.44 -2.05
N LEU A 71 -2.94 0.58 -1.04
CA LEU A 71 -3.71 0.59 0.20
C LEU A 71 -3.60 1.93 0.93
N ARG A 72 -2.38 2.49 1.04
CA ARG A 72 -2.14 3.80 1.65
C ARG A 72 -2.86 4.92 0.89
N LYS A 73 -2.80 4.89 -0.45
CA LYS A 73 -3.51 5.85 -1.29
C LYS A 73 -5.03 5.79 -1.09
N PHE A 74 -5.57 4.59 -0.95
CA PHE A 74 -6.98 4.40 -0.66
C PHE A 74 -7.34 4.90 0.74
N TYR A 75 -6.57 4.51 1.75
CA TYR A 75 -6.73 4.98 3.12
C TYR A 75 -6.72 6.51 3.22
N ASP A 76 -5.80 7.18 2.50
CA ASP A 76 -5.67 8.64 2.49
C ASP A 76 -6.89 9.37 1.90
N ARG A 77 -7.70 8.70 1.08
CA ARG A 77 -8.95 9.26 0.56
C ARG A 77 -10.08 9.27 1.60
N HIS A 78 -10.02 8.35 2.56
CA HIS A 78 -11.06 8.08 3.54
C HIS A 78 -10.58 8.28 4.98
N LYS A 79 -9.79 9.33 5.21
CA LYS A 79 -9.28 9.64 6.54
C LYS A 79 -10.41 9.87 7.54
N ALA A 80 -10.10 9.61 8.81
CA ALA A 80 -10.98 9.95 9.92
C ALA A 80 -11.48 11.39 9.85
N THR A 81 -12.76 11.58 10.09
CA THR A 81 -13.38 12.91 10.12
C THR A 81 -13.77 13.24 11.55
N LEU A 82 -13.36 14.46 11.97
CA LEU A 82 -13.66 15.00 13.32
C LEU A 82 -14.92 15.87 13.35
N ASP A 83 -15.50 16.16 12.18
CA ASP A 83 -16.42 17.29 11.99
C ASP A 83 -17.83 16.85 11.53
N LYS A 84 -18.18 15.57 11.66
CA LYS A 84 -19.57 15.16 11.40
C LYS A 84 -20.43 15.45 12.61
N VAL A 85 -21.59 16.03 12.35
CA VAL A 85 -22.62 16.26 13.35
C VAL A 85 -23.74 15.26 13.07
N ASP A 86 -24.19 14.53 14.09
CA ASP A 86 -25.30 13.58 13.97
C ASP A 86 -26.66 14.32 13.91
N GLU A 87 -27.74 13.54 13.78
CA GLU A 87 -29.11 14.08 13.73
C GLU A 87 -29.52 14.82 15.00
N ASN A 88 -28.83 14.63 16.11
CA ASN A 88 -29.09 15.27 17.40
C ASN A 88 -28.23 16.54 17.62
N GLY A 89 -27.30 16.82 16.68
CA GLY A 89 -26.37 17.96 16.80
C GLY A 89 -25.08 17.64 17.54
N ASP A 90 -24.81 16.37 17.87
CA ASP A 90 -23.59 15.95 18.56
C ASP A 90 -22.46 15.67 17.56
N THR A 91 -21.25 16.10 17.91
CA THR A 91 -20.07 15.84 17.08
C THR A 91 -19.71 14.36 17.11
N VAL A 92 -19.77 13.70 15.95
CA VAL A 92 -19.45 12.29 15.79
C VAL A 92 -18.05 12.14 15.19
N TYR A 93 -17.24 11.36 15.88
CA TYR A 93 -15.92 10.95 15.39
C TYR A 93 -16.06 9.66 14.61
N GLU A 94 -15.68 9.67 13.32
CA GLU A 94 -15.74 8.49 12.48
C GLU A 94 -14.33 8.08 12.00
N ILE A 95 -14.05 6.79 12.05
CA ILE A 95 -12.88 6.15 11.43
C ILE A 95 -13.41 5.15 10.40
N PRO A 96 -13.75 5.60 9.18
CA PRO A 96 -14.41 4.74 8.20
C PRO A 96 -13.52 3.59 7.73
N ILE A 97 -12.21 3.80 7.72
CA ILE A 97 -11.21 2.79 7.35
C ILE A 97 -10.16 2.70 8.45
N LEU A 98 -9.88 1.47 8.90
CA LEU A 98 -8.74 1.16 9.74
C LEU A 98 -7.64 0.52 8.91
N TYR A 99 -6.41 1.03 9.02
CA TYR A 99 -5.24 0.44 8.37
C TYR A 99 -4.29 -0.13 9.42
N LEU A 100 -3.88 -1.37 9.25
CA LEU A 100 -2.91 -2.04 10.12
C LEU A 100 -2.00 -2.99 9.33
N GLU A 101 -0.84 -3.28 9.89
CA GLU A 101 0.01 -4.38 9.44
C GLU A 101 -0.39 -5.66 10.18
N ALA A 102 -0.32 -6.79 9.47
CA ALA A 102 -0.61 -8.08 10.07
C ALA A 102 0.37 -8.41 11.20
N PRO A 103 -0.06 -9.12 12.25
CA PRO A 103 0.86 -9.61 13.26
C PRO A 103 1.86 -10.59 12.64
N ASN A 104 3.07 -10.68 13.22
CA ASN A 104 4.17 -11.52 12.75
C ASN A 104 3.97 -13.04 12.99
N SER A 105 2.79 -13.44 13.41
CA SER A 105 2.38 -14.83 13.60
C SER A 105 0.86 -14.90 13.66
N PRO A 106 0.23 -16.07 13.37
CA PRO A 106 -1.22 -16.24 13.49
C PRO A 106 -1.63 -16.20 14.98
N ASN A 107 -1.96 -14.98 15.45
CA ASN A 107 -2.27 -14.72 16.84
C ASN A 107 -3.40 -13.69 16.97
N GLU A 108 -4.56 -14.18 17.38
CA GLU A 108 -5.78 -13.41 17.58
C GLU A 108 -5.60 -12.27 18.60
N SER A 109 -4.96 -12.55 19.73
CA SER A 109 -4.71 -11.54 20.77
C SER A 109 -3.91 -10.36 20.25
N LYS A 110 -2.91 -10.62 19.39
CA LYS A 110 -2.12 -9.57 18.76
C LYS A 110 -2.94 -8.78 17.72
N LEU A 111 -3.80 -9.46 16.95
CA LEU A 111 -4.67 -8.79 16.00
C LEU A 111 -5.56 -7.75 16.71
N TYR A 112 -6.25 -8.18 17.77
CA TYR A 112 -7.12 -7.27 18.53
C TYR A 112 -6.32 -6.17 19.26
N SER A 113 -5.13 -6.47 19.77
CA SER A 113 -4.25 -5.43 20.31
C SER A 113 -3.88 -4.39 19.26
N TYR A 114 -3.51 -4.81 18.05
CA TYR A 114 -3.16 -3.88 16.96
C TYR A 114 -4.37 -3.03 16.52
N ILE A 115 -5.57 -3.60 16.49
CA ILE A 115 -6.80 -2.84 16.25
C ILE A 115 -6.98 -1.78 17.34
N LEU A 116 -6.88 -2.15 18.61
CA LEU A 116 -7.04 -1.23 19.74
C LEU A 116 -5.96 -0.15 19.76
N ASP A 117 -4.70 -0.50 19.45
CA ASP A 117 -3.59 0.47 19.34
C ASP A 117 -3.87 1.50 18.24
N GLN A 118 -4.32 1.07 17.06
CA GLN A 118 -4.67 1.98 15.95
C GLN A 118 -5.86 2.87 16.27
N LEU A 119 -6.78 2.41 17.12
CA LEU A 119 -7.91 3.19 17.62
C LEU A 119 -7.56 4.05 18.84
N CYS A 120 -6.29 4.02 19.29
CA CYS A 120 -5.82 4.70 20.51
C CYS A 120 -6.62 4.30 21.76
N VAL A 121 -7.11 3.05 21.83
CA VAL A 121 -7.88 2.52 22.96
C VAL A 121 -6.92 1.85 23.96
N PRO A 122 -6.85 2.33 25.22
CA PRO A 122 -6.04 1.72 26.24
C PRO A 122 -6.44 0.27 26.54
N HIS A 123 -5.49 -0.64 26.53
CA HIS A 123 -5.69 -2.04 26.88
C HIS A 123 -4.41 -2.65 27.47
N LYS A 124 -4.54 -3.77 28.19
CA LYS A 124 -3.39 -4.47 28.75
C LYS A 124 -2.99 -5.65 27.87
N GLY A 125 -1.69 -5.86 27.68
CA GLY A 125 -1.16 -7.01 26.94
C GLY A 125 -1.61 -8.36 27.50
N THR A 126 -1.83 -8.43 28.82
CA THR A 126 -2.24 -9.63 29.58
C THR A 126 -3.74 -9.89 29.59
N GLU A 127 -4.56 -9.01 29.04
CA GLU A 127 -6.01 -9.23 28.95
C GLU A 127 -6.35 -10.44 28.09
N LYS A 128 -7.44 -11.12 28.45
CA LYS A 128 -7.94 -12.27 27.68
C LYS A 128 -8.32 -11.87 26.26
N VAL A 129 -8.13 -12.76 25.30
CA VAL A 129 -8.47 -12.52 23.90
C VAL A 129 -9.93 -12.07 23.73
N LEU A 130 -10.85 -12.69 24.46
CA LEU A 130 -12.27 -12.35 24.41
C LEU A 130 -12.57 -10.92 24.88
N GLU A 131 -11.86 -10.43 25.88
CA GLU A 131 -12.00 -9.05 26.39
C GLU A 131 -11.51 -8.04 25.36
N LYS A 132 -10.33 -8.28 24.79
CA LYS A 132 -9.79 -7.46 23.68
C LYS A 132 -10.72 -7.46 22.45
N ALA A 133 -11.25 -8.62 22.09
CA ALA A 133 -12.17 -8.76 20.98
C ALA A 133 -13.43 -7.91 21.19
N ARG A 134 -14.08 -8.04 22.36
CA ARG A 134 -15.27 -7.24 22.72
C ARG A 134 -14.99 -5.75 22.70
N LEU A 135 -13.84 -5.34 23.22
CA LEU A 135 -13.44 -3.94 23.25
C LEU A 135 -13.19 -3.40 21.84
N ALA A 136 -12.46 -4.14 21.01
CA ALA A 136 -12.23 -3.79 19.60
C ALA A 136 -13.55 -3.69 18.82
N GLU A 137 -14.43 -4.67 18.94
CA GLU A 137 -15.74 -4.68 18.32
C GLU A 137 -16.61 -3.48 18.73
N HIS A 138 -16.62 -3.16 20.03
CA HIS A 138 -17.33 -1.98 20.53
C HIS A 138 -16.85 -0.69 19.88
N TYR A 139 -15.52 -0.46 19.85
CA TYR A 139 -14.99 0.78 19.29
C TYR A 139 -15.07 0.83 17.76
N LEU A 140 -14.85 -0.28 17.06
CA LEU A 140 -15.05 -0.33 15.60
C LEU A 140 -16.49 0.03 15.22
N SER A 141 -17.47 -0.50 15.97
CA SER A 141 -18.89 -0.17 15.77
C SER A 141 -19.18 1.29 16.11
N LYS A 142 -18.71 1.78 17.27
CA LYS A 142 -18.92 3.16 17.72
C LYS A 142 -18.32 4.20 16.77
N LEU A 143 -17.17 3.89 16.16
CA LEU A 143 -16.45 4.75 15.22
C LEU A 143 -16.91 4.56 13.76
N ASN A 144 -18.00 3.82 13.55
CA ASN A 144 -18.59 3.56 12.24
C ASN A 144 -17.58 3.03 11.21
N THR A 145 -16.66 2.14 11.64
CA THR A 145 -15.66 1.54 10.77
C THR A 145 -16.33 0.59 9.79
N LYS A 146 -16.14 0.84 8.49
CA LYS A 146 -16.73 0.05 7.40
C LYS A 146 -15.74 -0.93 6.78
N MET A 147 -14.46 -0.62 6.86
CA MET A 147 -13.41 -1.41 6.21
C MET A 147 -12.15 -1.50 7.06
N ILE A 148 -11.51 -2.66 7.05
CA ILE A 148 -10.18 -2.86 7.64
C ILE A 148 -9.23 -3.27 6.53
N LEU A 149 -8.13 -2.53 6.37
CA LEU A 149 -7.02 -2.85 5.48
C LEU A 149 -5.91 -3.50 6.29
N ILE A 150 -5.56 -4.74 5.97
CA ILE A 150 -4.49 -5.49 6.63
C ILE A 150 -3.37 -5.72 5.61
N ASP A 151 -2.27 -5.01 5.78
CA ASP A 151 -1.08 -5.17 4.95
C ASP A 151 -0.17 -6.28 5.49
N GLU A 152 0.72 -6.80 4.63
CA GLU A 152 1.69 -7.85 4.97
C GLU A 152 1.08 -9.11 5.59
N ILE A 153 -0.12 -9.51 5.13
CA ILE A 153 -0.88 -10.66 5.69
C ILE A 153 -0.08 -11.97 5.70
N HIS A 154 0.91 -12.11 4.81
CA HIS A 154 1.78 -13.28 4.77
C HIS A 154 2.49 -13.52 6.10
N SER A 155 2.79 -12.48 6.87
CA SER A 155 3.42 -12.60 8.19
C SER A 155 2.54 -13.37 9.19
N ALA A 156 1.22 -13.16 9.13
CA ALA A 156 0.24 -13.87 9.96
C ALA A 156 -0.15 -15.25 9.42
N LEU A 157 0.31 -15.61 8.22
CA LEU A 157 -0.01 -16.89 7.58
C LEU A 157 1.22 -17.83 7.55
N THR A 158 2.13 -17.70 8.51
CA THR A 158 3.31 -18.54 8.66
C THR A 158 3.12 -19.61 9.74
N GLY A 159 3.89 -20.71 9.66
CA GLY A 159 3.96 -21.74 10.70
C GLY A 159 2.78 -22.71 10.68
N ASN A 160 2.18 -23.00 11.83
CA ASN A 160 1.18 -24.05 11.99
C ASN A 160 -0.14 -23.77 11.27
N LEU A 161 -0.56 -24.68 10.38
CA LEU A 161 -1.78 -24.56 9.56
C LEU A 161 -3.05 -24.42 10.39
N THR A 162 -3.16 -25.10 11.53
CA THR A 162 -4.33 -24.99 12.41
C THR A 162 -4.45 -23.57 12.97
N LYS A 163 -3.36 -22.95 13.38
CA LYS A 163 -3.35 -21.57 13.85
C LYS A 163 -3.64 -20.57 12.73
N GLN A 164 -3.12 -20.81 11.52
CA GLN A 164 -3.45 -19.98 10.35
C GLN A 164 -4.96 -20.01 10.06
N ARG A 165 -5.57 -21.22 10.06
CA ARG A 165 -7.03 -21.37 9.85
C ARG A 165 -7.85 -20.69 10.95
N ALA A 166 -7.46 -20.82 12.21
CA ALA A 166 -8.10 -20.12 13.32
C ALA A 166 -8.05 -18.61 13.11
N PHE A 167 -6.87 -18.06 12.82
CA PHE A 167 -6.69 -16.64 12.57
C PHE A 167 -7.56 -16.11 11.41
N VAL A 168 -7.64 -16.84 10.30
CA VAL A 168 -8.51 -16.46 9.18
C VAL A 168 -9.97 -16.56 9.53
N ASN A 169 -10.38 -17.54 10.36
CA ASN A 169 -11.75 -17.64 10.86
C ASN A 169 -12.10 -16.45 11.76
N ASP A 170 -11.18 -15.95 12.57
CA ASP A 170 -11.43 -14.75 13.38
C ASP A 170 -11.65 -13.51 12.52
N LEU A 171 -10.89 -13.35 11.44
CA LEU A 171 -11.15 -12.28 10.45
C LEU A 171 -12.55 -12.39 9.86
N LYS A 172 -13.01 -13.63 9.51
CA LYS A 172 -14.36 -13.86 9.00
C LYS A 172 -15.42 -13.53 10.05
N LEU A 173 -15.21 -13.93 11.31
CA LEU A 173 -16.14 -13.66 12.40
C LEU A 173 -16.27 -12.16 12.67
N LEU A 174 -15.14 -11.45 12.71
CA LEU A 174 -15.11 -10.00 12.88
C LEU A 174 -15.86 -9.28 11.74
N SER A 175 -15.58 -9.66 10.49
CA SER A 175 -16.27 -9.14 9.31
C SER A 175 -17.77 -9.33 9.37
N ASN A 176 -18.23 -10.55 9.70
CA ASN A 176 -19.66 -10.85 9.78
C ASN A 176 -20.36 -10.13 10.94
N LYS A 177 -19.72 -10.11 12.12
CA LYS A 177 -20.31 -9.54 13.34
C LYS A 177 -20.53 -8.03 13.22
N LEU A 178 -19.60 -7.34 12.59
CA LEU A 178 -19.64 -5.88 12.44
C LEU A 178 -20.14 -5.43 11.07
N SER A 179 -20.42 -6.37 10.17
CA SER A 179 -20.80 -6.06 8.78
C SER A 179 -19.79 -5.13 8.13
N LEU A 180 -18.49 -5.44 8.25
CA LEU A 180 -17.40 -4.68 7.66
C LEU A 180 -16.61 -5.49 6.64
N THR A 181 -16.01 -4.80 5.67
CA THR A 181 -15.19 -5.42 4.64
C THR A 181 -13.73 -5.50 5.09
N ILE A 182 -13.09 -6.66 4.90
CA ILE A 182 -11.66 -6.84 5.18
C ILE A 182 -10.90 -6.98 3.87
N ILE A 183 -9.92 -6.10 3.67
CA ILE A 183 -8.99 -6.14 2.53
C ILE A 183 -7.63 -6.61 3.05
N LEU A 184 -7.11 -7.64 2.43
CA LEU A 184 -5.81 -8.23 2.74
C LEU A 184 -4.82 -7.88 1.63
N ALA A 185 -3.58 -7.54 1.99
CA ALA A 185 -2.49 -7.45 1.03
C ALA A 185 -1.32 -8.33 1.47
N GLY A 186 -0.72 -9.07 0.52
CA GLY A 186 0.36 -9.99 0.83
C GLY A 186 1.13 -10.49 -0.38
N THR A 187 1.96 -11.48 -0.14
CA THR A 187 2.77 -12.14 -1.16
C THR A 187 2.03 -13.31 -1.83
N ARG A 188 2.66 -13.97 -2.81
CA ARG A 188 2.11 -15.18 -3.45
C ARG A 188 1.95 -16.34 -2.46
N GLU A 189 2.79 -16.40 -1.43
CA GLU A 189 2.70 -17.37 -0.35
C GLU A 189 1.41 -17.17 0.47
N ALA A 190 1.02 -15.91 0.72
CA ALA A 190 -0.25 -15.61 1.38
C ALA A 190 -1.46 -16.08 0.54
N HIS A 191 -1.42 -15.87 -0.77
CA HIS A 191 -2.44 -16.39 -1.68
C HIS A 191 -2.53 -17.91 -1.62
N SER A 192 -1.38 -18.60 -1.67
CA SER A 192 -1.34 -20.07 -1.55
C SER A 192 -1.90 -20.54 -0.20
N ALA A 193 -1.51 -19.90 0.90
CA ALA A 193 -1.98 -20.27 2.25
C ALA A 193 -3.50 -20.08 2.42
N LEU A 194 -4.07 -19.02 1.87
CA LEU A 194 -5.50 -18.76 1.93
C LEU A 194 -6.34 -19.71 1.03
N ASN A 195 -5.76 -20.21 -0.05
CA ASN A 195 -6.44 -21.12 -0.99
C ASN A 195 -6.43 -22.60 -0.59
N ILE A 196 -5.71 -22.97 0.48
CA ILE A 196 -5.68 -24.36 0.98
C ILE A 196 -7.07 -24.87 1.40
N SER A 197 -8.00 -23.99 1.78
CA SER A 197 -9.38 -24.36 2.06
C SER A 197 -10.33 -23.60 1.14
N GLY A 198 -11.17 -24.32 0.40
CA GLY A 198 -12.15 -23.74 -0.54
C GLY A 198 -13.10 -22.72 0.10
N GLU A 199 -13.40 -22.85 1.40
CA GLU A 199 -14.20 -21.88 2.14
C GLU A 199 -13.49 -20.52 2.31
N THR A 200 -12.17 -20.51 2.40
CA THR A 200 -11.40 -19.28 2.58
C THR A 200 -11.25 -18.51 1.27
N SER A 201 -11.04 -19.24 0.17
CA SER A 201 -10.96 -18.62 -1.16
C SER A 201 -12.26 -17.96 -1.61
N SER A 202 -13.41 -18.51 -1.21
CA SER A 202 -14.73 -17.89 -1.48
C SER A 202 -14.98 -16.60 -0.69
N ARG A 203 -14.28 -16.38 0.43
CA ARG A 203 -14.43 -15.19 1.28
C ARG A 203 -13.47 -14.08 0.94
N PHE A 204 -12.33 -14.43 0.41
CA PHE A 204 -11.29 -13.50 -0.01
C PHE A 204 -10.91 -13.79 -1.46
N PRO A 205 -11.78 -13.44 -2.44
CA PRO A 205 -11.37 -13.49 -3.82
C PRO A 205 -10.08 -12.71 -3.99
N SER A 206 -9.25 -13.16 -4.91
CA SER A 206 -7.88 -12.66 -5.00
C SER A 206 -7.63 -11.94 -6.31
N ILE A 207 -6.90 -10.83 -6.24
CA ILE A 207 -6.42 -10.07 -7.38
C ILE A 207 -4.89 -10.05 -7.35
N GLU A 208 -4.28 -10.50 -8.42
CA GLU A 208 -2.84 -10.42 -8.58
C GLU A 208 -2.42 -9.04 -9.06
N LEU A 209 -1.42 -8.46 -8.40
CA LEU A 209 -0.68 -7.32 -8.91
C LEU A 209 0.58 -7.86 -9.60
N PRO A 210 0.58 -8.02 -10.96
CA PRO A 210 1.66 -8.68 -11.67
C PRO A 210 2.91 -7.80 -11.72
N ARG A 211 4.06 -8.41 -12.00
CA ARG A 211 5.25 -7.64 -12.42
C ARG A 211 4.98 -6.94 -13.74
N TRP A 212 5.62 -5.81 -13.93
CA TRP A 212 5.54 -5.07 -15.16
C TRP A 212 6.36 -5.77 -16.26
N ASN A 213 5.85 -5.68 -17.48
CA ASN A 213 6.61 -6.04 -18.67
C ASN A 213 7.37 -4.81 -19.19
N ASN A 214 8.42 -5.02 -19.97
CA ASN A 214 9.12 -3.95 -20.68
C ASN A 214 8.27 -3.47 -21.88
N ASP A 215 7.15 -2.85 -21.58
CA ASP A 215 6.16 -2.41 -22.55
C ASP A 215 5.89 -0.89 -22.49
N LYS A 216 4.92 -0.45 -23.27
CA LYS A 216 4.50 0.96 -23.30
C LYS A 216 4.00 1.48 -21.94
N LYS A 217 3.40 0.61 -21.11
CA LYS A 217 2.89 1.01 -19.78
C LYS A 217 4.04 1.30 -18.83
N PHE A 218 5.04 0.43 -18.78
CA PHE A 218 6.26 0.65 -18.00
C PHE A 218 6.98 1.94 -18.42
N ARG A 219 7.15 2.15 -19.73
CA ARG A 219 7.76 3.37 -20.28
C ARG A 219 6.96 4.63 -19.91
N SER A 220 5.64 4.57 -19.99
CA SER A 220 4.77 5.68 -19.60
C SER A 220 4.88 6.01 -18.10
N PHE A 221 5.00 4.99 -17.25
CA PHE A 221 5.24 5.18 -15.82
C PHE A 221 6.58 5.88 -15.56
N VAL A 222 7.66 5.40 -16.18
CA VAL A 222 9.01 5.99 -16.05
C VAL A 222 9.01 7.44 -16.55
N ALA A 223 8.38 7.72 -17.71
CA ALA A 223 8.24 9.08 -18.22
C ALA A 223 7.51 10.00 -17.23
N THR A 224 6.42 9.52 -16.65
CA THR A 224 5.66 10.27 -15.66
C THR A 224 6.49 10.51 -14.39
N TYR A 225 7.21 9.49 -13.91
CA TYR A 225 8.06 9.62 -12.73
C TYR A 225 9.21 10.60 -12.95
N GLU A 226 9.83 10.61 -14.14
CA GLU A 226 10.87 11.60 -14.51
C GLU A 226 10.38 13.03 -14.33
N THR A 227 9.09 13.31 -14.59
CA THR A 227 8.54 14.66 -14.39
C THR A 227 8.45 15.10 -12.94
N CYS A 228 8.53 14.15 -12.00
CA CYS A 228 8.50 14.41 -10.56
C CYS A 228 9.87 14.70 -9.97
N LEU A 229 10.94 14.47 -10.73
CA LEU A 229 12.31 14.66 -10.26
C LEU A 229 12.78 16.11 -10.53
N PRO A 230 13.20 16.88 -9.49
CA PRO A 230 13.64 18.26 -9.62
C PRO A 230 15.10 18.35 -10.11
N LEU A 231 15.39 17.77 -11.26
CA LEU A 231 16.66 17.88 -11.97
C LEU A 231 16.63 19.11 -12.88
N LYS A 232 17.73 19.79 -13.13
CA LYS A 232 17.78 20.98 -13.99
C LYS A 232 17.80 20.62 -15.48
N GLU A 233 18.36 19.47 -15.84
CA GLU A 233 18.37 18.96 -17.21
C GLU A 233 17.41 17.78 -17.41
N ALA A 234 16.92 17.61 -18.65
CA ALA A 234 16.10 16.46 -19.01
C ALA A 234 16.97 15.21 -19.15
N SER A 235 16.60 14.15 -18.44
CA SER A 235 17.29 12.86 -18.55
C SER A 235 16.88 12.08 -19.80
N ASN A 236 15.70 12.35 -20.33
CA ASN A 236 15.12 11.69 -21.51
C ASN A 236 15.14 10.15 -21.40
N LEU A 237 14.81 9.64 -20.21
CA LEU A 237 14.93 8.22 -19.85
C LEU A 237 14.28 7.30 -20.88
N VAL A 238 13.08 7.65 -21.32
CA VAL A 238 12.26 6.79 -22.20
C VAL A 238 12.79 6.72 -23.63
N THR A 239 13.46 7.78 -24.10
CA THR A 239 14.05 7.82 -25.45
C THR A 239 15.41 7.13 -25.53
N ASN A 240 16.06 6.91 -24.38
CA ASN A 240 17.30 6.15 -24.29
C ASN A 240 16.99 4.66 -24.01
N THR A 241 17.15 3.82 -25.02
CA THR A 241 16.85 2.39 -24.95
C THR A 241 17.78 1.64 -23.99
N GLU A 242 19.02 2.07 -23.83
CA GLU A 242 20.00 1.44 -22.93
C GLU A 242 19.61 1.72 -21.47
N ILE A 243 19.31 2.96 -21.12
CA ILE A 243 18.83 3.32 -19.78
C ILE A 243 17.54 2.58 -19.43
N MET A 244 16.59 2.54 -20.37
CA MET A 244 15.33 1.83 -20.15
C MET A 244 15.52 0.33 -19.93
N SER A 245 16.42 -0.31 -20.70
CA SER A 245 16.74 -1.71 -20.55
C SER A 245 17.43 -1.97 -19.21
N ALA A 246 18.45 -1.18 -18.86
CA ALA A 246 19.15 -1.28 -17.58
C ALA A 246 18.19 -1.11 -16.41
N LEU A 247 17.31 -0.11 -16.46
CA LEU A 247 16.31 0.16 -15.42
C LEU A 247 15.33 -1.02 -15.27
N TYR A 248 14.85 -1.58 -16.38
CA TYR A 248 13.94 -2.72 -16.35
C TYR A 248 14.60 -3.97 -15.77
N TYR A 249 15.81 -4.32 -16.21
CA TYR A 249 16.55 -5.48 -15.70
C TYR A 249 16.91 -5.31 -14.22
N ALA A 250 17.43 -4.16 -13.82
CA ALA A 250 17.79 -3.89 -12.43
C ALA A 250 16.57 -3.85 -11.47
N SER A 251 15.41 -3.45 -11.96
CA SER A 251 14.18 -3.47 -11.19
C SER A 251 13.42 -4.80 -11.24
N GLU A 252 13.77 -5.71 -12.16
CA GLU A 252 13.04 -6.95 -12.42
C GLU A 252 11.54 -6.74 -12.71
N GLY A 253 11.18 -5.59 -13.27
CA GLY A 253 9.79 -5.20 -13.50
C GLY A 253 8.99 -4.91 -12.23
N LEU A 254 9.65 -4.67 -11.09
CA LEU A 254 9.01 -4.31 -9.82
C LEU A 254 8.96 -2.78 -9.66
N ILE A 255 7.76 -2.24 -9.53
CA ILE A 255 7.54 -0.78 -9.49
C ILE A 255 8.29 -0.09 -8.35
N GLY A 256 8.30 -0.68 -7.15
CA GLY A 256 9.00 -0.10 -6.00
C GLY A 256 10.51 -0.10 -6.18
N ARG A 257 11.07 -1.15 -6.81
CA ARG A 257 12.50 -1.16 -7.18
C ARG A 257 12.80 -0.11 -8.24
N THR A 258 11.96 0.01 -9.27
CA THR A 258 12.08 1.06 -10.30
C THR A 258 12.12 2.45 -9.69
N VAL A 259 11.17 2.75 -8.79
CA VAL A 259 11.11 4.03 -8.08
C VAL A 259 12.37 4.27 -7.24
N ASN A 260 12.83 3.27 -6.50
CA ASN A 260 14.04 3.39 -5.67
C ASN A 260 15.30 3.62 -6.51
N LEU A 261 15.43 2.95 -7.66
CA LEU A 261 16.51 3.19 -8.60
C LEU A 261 16.49 4.62 -9.14
N LEU A 262 15.33 5.11 -9.58
CA LEU A 262 15.18 6.47 -10.07
C LEU A 262 15.44 7.53 -9.00
N LYS A 263 14.99 7.32 -7.75
CA LYS A 263 15.29 8.20 -6.62
C LYS A 263 16.80 8.30 -6.37
N LYS A 264 17.48 7.15 -6.31
CA LYS A 264 18.95 7.10 -6.11
C LYS A 264 19.72 7.74 -7.25
N ALA A 265 19.34 7.44 -8.49
CA ALA A 265 19.95 8.01 -9.69
C ALA A 265 19.82 9.55 -9.73
N ALA A 266 18.63 10.06 -9.39
CA ALA A 266 18.40 11.50 -9.30
C ALA A 266 19.26 12.16 -8.22
N VAL A 267 19.38 11.56 -7.03
CA VAL A 267 20.24 12.05 -5.95
C VAL A 267 21.70 12.08 -6.40
N LYS A 268 22.19 11.05 -7.10
CA LYS A 268 23.54 10.99 -7.63
C LYS A 268 23.78 12.07 -8.70
N ALA A 269 22.80 12.30 -9.57
CA ALA A 269 22.84 13.34 -10.60
C ALA A 269 22.94 14.76 -10.01
N ILE A 270 22.20 15.05 -8.93
CA ILE A 270 22.26 16.33 -8.22
C ILE A 270 23.63 16.48 -7.55
N ARG A 271 24.09 15.49 -6.77
CA ARG A 271 25.37 15.55 -6.04
C ARG A 271 26.59 15.71 -6.93
N SER A 272 26.54 15.14 -8.12
CA SER A 272 27.62 15.29 -9.11
C SER A 272 27.58 16.60 -9.91
N GLY A 273 26.56 17.42 -9.74
CA GLY A 273 26.31 18.63 -10.53
C GLY A 273 25.89 18.38 -11.98
N ARG A 274 25.71 17.12 -12.38
CA ARG A 274 25.36 16.72 -13.75
C ARG A 274 23.93 17.06 -14.13
N GLU A 275 23.03 17.09 -13.13
CA GLU A 275 21.64 17.50 -13.23
C GLU A 275 20.76 16.66 -14.17
N LYS A 276 21.24 15.51 -14.62
CA LYS A 276 20.51 14.51 -15.41
C LYS A 276 20.97 13.10 -15.07
N ILE A 277 20.07 12.14 -15.17
CA ILE A 277 20.36 10.72 -14.98
C ILE A 277 21.01 10.16 -16.25
N ILE A 278 22.07 9.40 -16.10
CA ILE A 278 22.78 8.68 -17.16
C ILE A 278 22.81 7.18 -16.84
N LEU A 279 23.26 6.36 -17.77
CA LEU A 279 23.30 4.92 -17.66
C LEU A 279 24.07 4.44 -16.42
N GLU A 280 25.24 5.01 -16.15
CA GLU A 280 26.10 4.65 -15.01
C GLU A 280 25.41 4.93 -13.63
N ASP A 281 24.40 5.78 -13.60
CA ASP A 281 23.65 6.02 -12.37
C ASP A 281 22.72 4.85 -12.00
N ILE A 282 22.42 3.98 -12.96
CA ILE A 282 21.56 2.80 -12.80
C ILE A 282 22.40 1.54 -12.64
N GLU A 283 23.44 1.35 -13.46
CA GLU A 283 24.26 0.14 -13.48
C GLU A 283 25.19 -0.01 -12.27
N TYR A 284 25.70 1.10 -11.74
CA TYR A 284 26.62 1.11 -10.58
C TYR A 284 25.89 1.25 -9.23
N MET A 285 24.69 0.74 -9.09
CA MET A 285 24.10 0.66 -7.76
C MET A 285 24.59 -0.62 -7.07
N PRO A 286 25.33 -0.51 -5.96
CA PRO A 286 25.68 -1.70 -5.19
C PRO A 286 24.38 -2.36 -4.74
N THR A 287 24.14 -3.58 -5.18
CA THR A 287 23.19 -4.50 -4.58
C THR A 287 23.72 -4.76 -3.17
N LEU A 288 23.14 -4.11 -2.18
CA LEU A 288 23.32 -4.52 -0.80
C LEU A 288 22.65 -5.89 -0.70
N SER A 289 23.50 -6.93 -0.81
CA SER A 289 23.17 -8.34 -0.55
C SER A 289 22.76 -8.51 0.92
#